data_260d9c47cd97367fffb741a2ad427dd7
#
_entry.id   260d9c47cd97367fffb741a2ad427dd7
#
_cell.length_a   1.000
_cell.length_b   1.000
_cell.length_c   1.000
_cell.angle_alpha   90.00
_cell.angle_beta   90.00
_cell.angle_gamma   90.00
#
_symmetry.space_group_name_H-M   'P 1'
#
loop_
_entity.id
_entity.type
_entity.pdbx_description
1 polymer ?
#
loop_
_entity_poly.entity_id
_entity_poly.type
_entity_poly.pdbx_seq_one_letter_code
_entity_poly.pdbx_strand_id
1 'polypeptide(L)'
;SINVLKGAAASALYGARAANGVILITTKKGTKGKKGIGVTVTHNTTLGQINRNTMPTYQNEYGAGYGKFYGPDTSFNGIVTNGYIENIDLDGDGVDDALANPMGDDASYGAPFSSVDELLTWESIHPELSTYLQPQPFQGSANNPTTFYETSVMTTNAVSLDGASDKGSYRFSVSDMFANGILPNSELRKNNASLNVSYELSDKLNFSSSMQYVQNQGTGRFGTGYDNNNVNQSFRQWYDVSVDMEAQKAAYELNGNNLSWNAYGFSSPEATRADPHYFDNP
;
A
#
# COMPACT_ATOMS: atom_id res chain seq x y z
N SER A 1 -30.21 14.55 -7.70
CA SER A 1 -29.54 15.65 -8.45
C SER A 1 -28.40 16.23 -7.63
N ILE A 2 -27.44 16.80 -8.34
CA ILE A 2 -26.34 17.56 -7.77
C ILE A 2 -26.45 18.97 -8.34
N ASN A 3 -26.54 19.97 -7.46
CA ASN A 3 -26.57 21.38 -7.84
C ASN A 3 -25.38 22.09 -7.20
N VAL A 4 -24.66 22.85 -7.99
CA VAL A 4 -23.51 23.64 -7.51
C VAL A 4 -23.92 25.11 -7.47
N LEU A 5 -23.95 25.67 -6.27
CA LEU A 5 -24.18 27.10 -6.05
C LEU A 5 -22.84 27.79 -5.83
N LYS A 6 -22.60 28.86 -6.58
CA LYS A 6 -21.34 29.62 -6.54
C LYS A 6 -21.57 31.03 -6.02
N GLY A 7 -20.54 31.60 -5.35
CA GLY A 7 -20.48 33.00 -4.96
C GLY A 7 -21.61 33.46 -4.07
N ALA A 8 -22.10 34.68 -4.29
CA ALA A 8 -23.07 35.35 -3.42
C ALA A 8 -24.41 34.60 -3.25
N ALA A 9 -24.85 33.83 -4.27
CA ALA A 9 -26.08 33.04 -4.18
C ALA A 9 -25.96 31.92 -3.14
N ALA A 10 -24.78 31.30 -3.02
CA ALA A 10 -24.52 30.29 -2.02
C ALA A 10 -24.52 30.91 -0.61
N SER A 11 -23.85 32.04 -0.43
CA SER A 11 -23.76 32.73 0.87
C SER A 11 -25.12 33.27 1.32
N ALA A 12 -25.95 33.73 0.40
CA ALA A 12 -27.30 34.24 0.70
C ALA A 12 -28.22 33.13 1.24
N LEU A 13 -28.07 31.90 0.76
CA LEU A 13 -28.92 30.77 1.16
C LEU A 13 -28.36 29.96 2.33
N TYR A 14 -27.05 29.88 2.47
CA TYR A 14 -26.38 28.98 3.45
C TYR A 14 -25.42 29.71 4.40
N GLY A 15 -25.39 31.05 4.35
CA GLY A 15 -24.58 31.86 5.24
C GLY A 15 -23.08 31.86 4.94
N ALA A 16 -22.27 32.36 5.89
CA ALA A 16 -20.84 32.61 5.71
C ALA A 16 -20.04 31.33 5.36
N ARG A 17 -20.47 30.18 5.81
CA ARG A 17 -19.80 28.89 5.49
C ARG A 17 -19.86 28.55 4.00
N ALA A 18 -20.73 29.16 3.26
CA ALA A 18 -20.92 28.95 1.83
C ALA A 18 -20.15 29.98 0.96
N ALA A 19 -19.25 30.78 1.54
CA ALA A 19 -18.48 31.78 0.80
C ALA A 19 -17.73 31.26 -0.39
N ASN A 20 -17.22 30.00 -0.31
CA ASN A 20 -16.51 29.30 -1.39
C ASN A 20 -17.42 28.44 -2.28
N GLY A 21 -18.75 28.54 -2.09
CA GLY A 21 -19.75 27.77 -2.82
C GLY A 21 -20.35 26.62 -2.01
N VAL A 22 -21.41 26.05 -2.55
CA VAL A 22 -22.16 24.92 -1.97
C VAL A 22 -22.46 23.88 -3.02
N ILE A 23 -22.26 22.62 -2.68
CA ILE A 23 -22.74 21.49 -3.46
C ILE A 23 -23.99 20.95 -2.76
N LEU A 24 -25.15 21.13 -3.40
CA LEU A 24 -26.42 20.63 -2.90
C LEU A 24 -26.72 19.27 -3.53
N ILE A 25 -26.75 18.23 -2.69
CA ILE A 25 -27.04 16.87 -3.11
C ILE A 25 -28.49 16.53 -2.72
N THR A 26 -29.36 16.35 -3.69
CA THR A 26 -30.71 15.84 -3.47
C THR A 26 -30.74 14.35 -3.74
N THR A 27 -30.94 13.55 -2.71
CA THR A 27 -31.04 12.09 -2.82
C THR A 27 -32.30 11.66 -3.58
N LYS A 28 -32.25 10.45 -4.13
CA LYS A 28 -33.44 9.86 -4.79
C LYS A 28 -34.53 9.63 -3.75
N LYS A 29 -35.75 9.98 -4.10
CA LYS A 29 -36.96 9.73 -3.30
C LYS A 29 -37.88 8.78 -4.09
N GLY A 30 -38.86 8.16 -3.42
CA GLY A 30 -39.95 7.47 -4.12
C GLY A 30 -40.73 8.45 -4.99
N THR A 31 -41.17 8.01 -6.19
CA THR A 31 -41.88 8.84 -7.13
C THR A 31 -43.39 8.75 -6.82
N LYS A 32 -44.00 9.86 -6.40
CA LYS A 32 -45.43 9.96 -6.13
C LYS A 32 -46.27 9.58 -7.38
N GLY A 33 -47.34 8.80 -7.18
CA GLY A 33 -48.25 8.40 -8.27
C GLY A 33 -47.90 7.09 -8.99
N LYS A 34 -46.75 6.46 -8.66
CA LYS A 34 -46.38 5.15 -9.19
C LYS A 34 -46.85 4.06 -8.22
N LYS A 35 -47.94 3.37 -8.54
CA LYS A 35 -48.45 2.25 -7.72
C LYS A 35 -47.53 1.06 -7.83
N GLY A 36 -47.28 0.38 -6.69
CA GLY A 36 -46.46 -0.81 -6.59
C GLY A 36 -45.15 -0.58 -5.84
N ILE A 37 -44.37 -1.64 -5.68
CA ILE A 37 -43.06 -1.65 -5.06
C ILE A 37 -42.02 -1.80 -6.14
N GLY A 38 -41.15 -0.82 -6.28
CA GLY A 38 -39.97 -0.89 -7.14
C GLY A 38 -38.84 -1.57 -6.37
N VAL A 39 -38.17 -2.53 -7.00
CA VAL A 39 -36.95 -3.17 -6.48
C VAL A 39 -35.83 -2.88 -7.47
N THR A 40 -34.72 -2.38 -6.96
CA THR A 40 -33.52 -2.16 -7.76
C THR A 40 -32.36 -2.90 -7.09
N VAL A 41 -31.71 -3.76 -7.85
CA VAL A 41 -30.49 -4.45 -7.45
C VAL A 41 -29.34 -3.90 -8.30
N THR A 42 -28.26 -3.54 -7.66
CA THR A 42 -27.06 -3.04 -8.33
C THR A 42 -25.86 -3.86 -7.86
N HIS A 43 -25.11 -4.36 -8.82
CA HIS A 43 -23.79 -4.95 -8.60
C HIS A 43 -22.78 -4.19 -9.44
N ASN A 44 -21.66 -3.82 -8.83
CA ASN A 44 -20.56 -3.19 -9.52
C ASN A 44 -19.25 -3.82 -9.07
N THR A 45 -18.36 -4.14 -10.02
CA THR A 45 -17.01 -4.62 -9.76
C THR A 45 -16.02 -3.71 -10.49
N THR A 46 -15.01 -3.25 -9.78
CA THR A 46 -13.93 -2.44 -10.33
C THR A 46 -12.61 -3.13 -10.04
N LEU A 47 -11.79 -3.27 -11.07
CA LEU A 47 -10.42 -3.77 -10.98
C LEU A 47 -9.46 -2.59 -11.08
N GLY A 48 -8.43 -2.58 -10.25
CA GLY A 48 -7.40 -1.55 -10.24
C GLY A 48 -6.00 -2.15 -10.22
N GLN A 49 -5.08 -1.53 -10.91
CA GLN A 49 -3.66 -1.90 -10.92
C GLN A 49 -2.81 -0.64 -10.84
N ILE A 50 -1.57 -0.77 -10.39
CA ILE A 50 -0.62 0.34 -10.46
C ILE A 50 -0.40 0.77 -11.90
N ASN A 51 -0.22 2.05 -12.11
CA ASN A 51 0.28 2.55 -13.38
C ASN A 51 1.81 2.43 -13.41
N ARG A 52 2.32 1.36 -13.99
CA ARG A 52 3.76 1.07 -14.07
C ARG A 52 4.57 2.20 -14.73
N ASN A 53 3.96 3.01 -15.60
CA ASN A 53 4.62 4.14 -16.24
C ASN A 53 4.94 5.28 -15.27
N THR A 54 4.37 5.27 -14.08
CA THR A 54 4.65 6.25 -13.02
C THR A 54 5.67 5.77 -11.99
N MET A 55 6.11 4.52 -12.10
CA MET A 55 7.14 3.95 -11.26
C MET A 55 8.54 4.35 -11.76
N PRO A 56 9.54 4.44 -10.88
CA PRO A 56 10.92 4.63 -11.29
C PRO A 56 11.40 3.52 -12.23
N THR A 57 12.30 3.85 -13.13
CA THR A 57 13.10 2.84 -13.83
C THR A 57 14.33 2.57 -12.98
N TYR A 58 14.41 1.38 -12.42
CA TYR A 58 15.55 0.98 -11.60
C TYR A 58 16.74 0.64 -12.49
N GLN A 59 17.93 1.05 -12.06
CA GLN A 59 19.18 0.66 -12.69
C GLN A 59 19.48 -0.83 -12.44
N ASN A 60 20.32 -1.45 -13.22
CA ASN A 60 20.70 -2.86 -13.13
C ASN A 60 22.20 -3.06 -13.43
N GLU A 61 23.03 -2.17 -12.89
CA GLU A 61 24.48 -2.19 -13.12
C GLU A 61 25.27 -2.24 -11.81
N TYR A 62 24.73 -1.70 -10.71
CA TYR A 62 25.41 -1.57 -9.42
C TYR A 62 24.54 -2.07 -8.30
N GLY A 63 25.16 -2.78 -7.32
CA GLY A 63 24.50 -3.22 -6.12
C GLY A 63 24.40 -2.14 -5.04
N ALA A 64 24.02 -2.56 -3.82
CA ALA A 64 23.89 -1.68 -2.67
C ALA A 64 25.19 -0.94 -2.34
N GLY A 65 25.05 0.20 -1.71
CA GLY A 65 26.13 1.01 -1.19
C GLY A 65 26.17 2.44 -1.72
N TYR A 66 26.95 3.25 -1.00
CA TYR A 66 27.17 4.68 -1.27
C TYR A 66 28.48 4.96 -2.00
N GLY A 67 29.00 4.02 -2.78
CA GLY A 67 30.27 4.13 -3.46
C GLY A 67 31.41 3.51 -2.62
N LYS A 68 32.63 3.99 -2.78
CA LYS A 68 33.83 3.47 -2.16
C LYS A 68 33.90 3.85 -0.67
N PHE A 69 33.24 3.10 0.20
CA PHE A 69 33.08 3.46 1.61
C PHE A 69 33.41 2.31 2.60
N TYR A 70 33.41 1.05 2.15
CA TYR A 70 33.38 -0.13 3.02
C TYR A 70 34.76 -0.72 3.31
N GLY A 71 35.69 0.11 3.72
CA GLY A 71 37.02 -0.31 4.15
C GLY A 71 38.13 -0.07 3.11
N PRO A 72 39.33 -0.55 3.39
CA PRO A 72 40.46 -0.39 2.50
C PRO A 72 40.31 -1.24 1.23
N ASP A 73 41.06 -0.89 0.19
CA ASP A 73 41.22 -1.73 -0.99
C ASP A 73 41.88 -3.06 -0.56
N THR A 74 41.11 -4.10 -0.39
CA THR A 74 41.54 -5.42 0.02
C THR A 74 41.35 -6.43 -1.11
N SER A 75 41.99 -7.56 -1.02
CA SER A 75 41.79 -8.66 -1.94
C SER A 75 41.36 -9.89 -1.17
N PHE A 76 40.18 -10.39 -1.48
CA PHE A 76 39.67 -11.64 -0.95
C PHE A 76 39.60 -12.69 -2.05
N ASN A 77 40.29 -13.79 -1.91
CA ASN A 77 40.38 -14.86 -2.92
C ASN A 77 40.74 -14.36 -4.34
N GLY A 78 41.55 -13.31 -4.43
CA GLY A 78 41.95 -12.70 -5.71
C GLY A 78 40.97 -11.65 -6.26
N ILE A 79 39.85 -11.40 -5.60
CA ILE A 79 38.89 -10.37 -5.93
C ILE A 79 39.28 -9.09 -5.22
N VAL A 80 39.49 -8.01 -5.95
CA VAL A 80 39.81 -6.70 -5.38
C VAL A 80 38.51 -5.97 -5.08
N THR A 81 38.19 -5.75 -3.83
CA THR A 81 36.91 -5.15 -3.39
C THR A 81 36.85 -3.65 -3.64
N ASN A 82 38.01 -2.97 -3.70
CA ASN A 82 38.11 -1.51 -3.90
C ASN A 82 37.27 -0.69 -2.90
N GLY A 83 36.91 -1.25 -1.74
CA GLY A 83 36.09 -0.59 -0.74
C GLY A 83 34.61 -0.42 -1.10
N TYR A 84 34.11 -1.16 -2.10
CA TYR A 84 32.70 -1.17 -2.50
C TYR A 84 31.91 -2.39 -1.98
N ILE A 85 32.60 -3.40 -1.49
CA ILE A 85 32.05 -4.65 -0.96
C ILE A 85 32.60 -4.85 0.44
N GLU A 86 31.77 -5.34 1.35
CA GLU A 86 32.21 -5.64 2.70
C GLU A 86 32.97 -6.95 2.75
N ASN A 87 34.04 -6.97 3.52
CA ASN A 87 34.73 -8.18 3.94
C ASN A 87 34.19 -8.60 5.31
N ILE A 88 33.81 -9.86 5.44
CA ILE A 88 33.17 -10.37 6.65
C ILE A 88 34.03 -11.49 7.27
N ASP A 89 34.38 -11.29 8.53
CA ASP A 89 34.90 -12.30 9.43
C ASP A 89 33.72 -12.94 10.18
N LEU A 90 33.37 -14.17 9.80
CA LEU A 90 32.19 -14.86 10.32
C LEU A 90 32.40 -15.55 11.65
N ASP A 91 33.66 -15.92 11.98
CA ASP A 91 34.00 -16.68 13.18
C ASP A 91 34.74 -15.84 14.25
N GLY A 92 35.12 -14.61 13.92
CA GLY A 92 35.74 -13.65 14.85
C GLY A 92 37.22 -13.88 15.07
N ASP A 93 37.91 -14.60 14.17
CA ASP A 93 39.34 -14.90 14.30
C ASP A 93 40.25 -13.79 13.73
N GLY A 94 39.67 -12.76 13.13
CA GLY A 94 40.36 -11.61 12.55
C GLY A 94 40.79 -11.82 11.09
N VAL A 95 40.32 -12.88 10.46
CA VAL A 95 40.52 -13.18 9.03
C VAL A 95 39.18 -13.11 8.30
N ASP A 96 39.16 -12.46 7.14
CA ASP A 96 37.94 -12.37 6.35
C ASP A 96 37.57 -13.74 5.74
N ASP A 97 36.35 -14.18 5.95
CA ASP A 97 35.81 -15.46 5.47
C ASP A 97 34.99 -15.32 4.19
N ALA A 98 34.38 -14.18 3.96
CA ALA A 98 33.45 -13.96 2.87
C ALA A 98 33.38 -12.51 2.42
N LEU A 99 32.84 -12.30 1.22
CA LEU A 99 32.40 -11.02 0.71
C LEU A 99 30.91 -10.88 0.91
N ALA A 100 30.44 -9.67 1.25
CA ALA A 100 29.03 -9.37 1.42
C ALA A 100 28.61 -8.09 0.72
N ASN A 101 27.37 -8.08 0.21
CA ASN A 101 26.70 -6.88 -0.22
C ASN A 101 26.47 -5.99 1.02
N PRO A 102 26.75 -4.68 0.98
CA PRO A 102 26.49 -3.79 2.10
C PRO A 102 25.03 -3.88 2.57
N MET A 103 24.82 -4.32 3.81
CA MET A 103 23.51 -4.47 4.39
C MET A 103 23.02 -3.17 5.00
N GLY A 104 21.71 -2.91 4.88
CA GLY A 104 21.10 -1.71 5.43
C GLY A 104 21.41 -0.45 4.65
N ASP A 105 22.17 -0.54 3.57
CA ASP A 105 22.41 0.59 2.69
C ASP A 105 21.30 0.70 1.65
N ASP A 106 20.59 1.78 1.75
CA ASP A 106 19.42 2.11 0.95
C ASP A 106 19.76 2.84 -0.36
N ALA A 107 21.01 2.86 -0.75
CA ALA A 107 21.50 3.38 -2.02
C ALA A 107 22.04 2.25 -2.90
N SER A 108 21.92 2.39 -4.21
CA SER A 108 22.33 1.37 -5.18
C SER A 108 23.34 1.95 -6.18
N TYR A 109 24.50 2.42 -5.67
CA TYR A 109 25.67 2.81 -6.44
C TYR A 109 26.98 2.34 -5.78
N GLY A 110 26.93 1.10 -5.29
CA GLY A 110 28.08 0.39 -4.76
C GLY A 110 28.91 -0.29 -5.85
N ALA A 111 29.28 -1.55 -5.63
CA ALA A 111 30.05 -2.32 -6.60
C ALA A 111 29.25 -2.62 -7.88
N PRO A 112 29.89 -2.62 -9.06
CA PRO A 112 29.28 -3.17 -10.26
C PRO A 112 28.94 -4.65 -10.08
N PHE A 113 27.78 -5.11 -10.56
CA PHE A 113 27.42 -6.51 -10.55
C PHE A 113 28.41 -7.42 -11.29
N SER A 114 29.16 -6.87 -12.23
CA SER A 114 30.21 -7.59 -12.94
C SER A 114 31.52 -7.78 -12.15
N SER A 115 31.62 -7.24 -10.94
CA SER A 115 32.86 -7.31 -10.14
C SER A 115 33.04 -8.64 -9.42
N VAL A 116 31.94 -9.30 -9.08
CA VAL A 116 31.89 -10.57 -8.32
C VAL A 116 30.71 -11.40 -8.82
N ASP A 117 30.86 -12.70 -8.94
CA ASP A 117 29.78 -13.59 -9.37
C ASP A 117 28.77 -13.84 -8.22
N GLU A 118 29.28 -14.09 -7.01
CA GLU A 118 28.49 -14.44 -5.83
C GLU A 118 29.08 -13.78 -4.58
N LEU A 119 28.20 -13.39 -3.65
CA LEU A 119 28.55 -12.88 -2.33
C LEU A 119 27.43 -13.15 -1.33
N LEU A 120 27.66 -12.88 -0.06
CA LEU A 120 26.60 -12.95 0.96
C LEU A 120 25.65 -11.78 0.78
N THR A 121 24.35 -12.08 0.74
CA THR A 121 23.27 -11.10 0.62
C THR A 121 22.44 -11.05 1.90
N TRP A 122 21.38 -10.24 1.92
CA TRP A 122 20.46 -10.15 3.05
C TRP A 122 19.84 -11.53 3.41
N GLU A 123 19.63 -12.40 2.44
CA GLU A 123 19.11 -13.76 2.68
C GLU A 123 20.10 -14.61 3.48
N SER A 124 21.38 -14.29 3.36
CA SER A 124 22.47 -15.06 4.00
C SER A 124 22.63 -14.79 5.51
N ILE A 125 22.03 -13.68 6.04
CA ILE A 125 22.08 -13.36 7.48
C ILE A 125 20.98 -14.02 8.32
N HIS A 126 19.95 -14.56 7.68
CA HIS A 126 18.77 -15.10 8.35
C HIS A 126 18.84 -16.63 8.46
N PRO A 127 19.06 -17.20 9.68
CA PRO A 127 19.14 -18.65 9.88
C PRO A 127 17.86 -19.41 9.53
N GLU A 128 16.75 -18.70 9.44
CA GLU A 128 15.46 -19.27 9.01
C GLU A 128 15.41 -19.61 7.53
N LEU A 129 16.29 -19.02 6.74
CA LEU A 129 16.34 -19.22 5.30
C LEU A 129 17.35 -20.33 4.93
N SER A 130 17.06 -21.08 3.89
CA SER A 130 17.97 -22.13 3.37
C SER A 130 19.28 -21.57 2.80
N THR A 131 19.31 -20.27 2.55
CA THR A 131 20.45 -19.49 2.05
C THR A 131 21.38 -18.99 3.16
N TYR A 132 21.10 -19.32 4.42
CA TYR A 132 21.91 -18.89 5.56
C TYR A 132 23.40 -19.23 5.37
N LEU A 133 24.25 -18.19 5.47
CA LEU A 133 25.69 -18.26 5.23
C LEU A 133 26.09 -18.86 3.86
N GLN A 134 25.20 -18.84 2.90
CA GLN A 134 25.48 -19.26 1.52
C GLN A 134 25.60 -18.04 0.62
N PRO A 135 26.69 -17.93 -0.18
CA PRO A 135 26.76 -16.90 -1.22
C PRO A 135 25.61 -17.02 -2.21
N GLN A 136 25.12 -15.89 -2.68
CA GLN A 136 24.06 -15.76 -3.65
C GLN A 136 24.57 -14.99 -4.88
N PRO A 137 23.99 -15.17 -6.06
CA PRO A 137 24.35 -14.41 -7.24
C PRO A 137 24.27 -12.90 -7.02
N PHE A 138 25.36 -12.20 -7.31
CA PHE A 138 25.41 -10.74 -7.19
C PHE A 138 24.89 -10.10 -8.48
N GLN A 139 23.62 -9.76 -8.48
CA GLN A 139 22.93 -9.22 -9.65
C GLN A 139 21.74 -8.37 -9.24
N GLY A 140 21.29 -7.50 -10.17
CA GLY A 140 20.03 -6.79 -9.96
C GLY A 140 18.84 -7.73 -10.04
N SER A 141 17.84 -7.48 -9.18
CA SER A 141 16.65 -8.31 -9.12
C SER A 141 15.71 -8.09 -10.30
N ALA A 142 15.18 -9.18 -10.85
CA ALA A 142 14.10 -9.15 -11.83
C ALA A 142 12.76 -8.74 -11.17
N ASN A 143 12.55 -9.12 -9.91
CA ASN A 143 11.35 -8.82 -9.13
C ASN A 143 11.55 -7.53 -8.32
N ASN A 144 11.58 -6.40 -9.02
CA ASN A 144 11.72 -5.08 -8.42
C ASN A 144 10.40 -4.63 -7.73
N PRO A 145 10.34 -3.47 -7.06
CA PRO A 145 9.16 -3.02 -6.32
C PRO A 145 7.84 -2.98 -7.09
N THR A 146 7.86 -3.05 -8.43
CA THR A 146 6.59 -3.12 -9.19
C THR A 146 5.85 -4.46 -9.02
N THR A 147 6.53 -5.50 -8.56
CA THR A 147 5.93 -6.82 -8.30
C THR A 147 5.25 -6.89 -6.94
N PHE A 148 5.59 -5.99 -6.03
CA PHE A 148 5.00 -5.91 -4.70
C PHE A 148 3.50 -5.58 -4.71
N TYR A 149 3.05 -4.81 -5.71
CA TYR A 149 1.68 -4.33 -5.76
C TYR A 149 0.71 -5.39 -6.29
N GLU A 150 -0.45 -5.46 -5.68
CA GLU A 150 -1.51 -6.38 -6.02
C GLU A 150 -2.54 -5.75 -6.98
N THR A 151 -3.35 -6.60 -7.61
CA THR A 151 -4.56 -6.15 -8.30
C THR A 151 -5.65 -5.88 -7.28
N SER A 152 -6.09 -4.63 -7.18
CA SER A 152 -7.22 -4.29 -6.33
C SER A 152 -8.53 -4.73 -6.95
N VAL A 153 -9.43 -5.22 -6.11
CA VAL A 153 -10.81 -5.58 -6.51
C VAL A 153 -11.77 -4.85 -5.57
N MET A 154 -12.62 -4.02 -6.14
CA MET A 154 -13.67 -3.36 -5.39
C MET A 154 -15.02 -3.87 -5.88
N THR A 155 -15.84 -4.40 -4.96
CA THR A 155 -17.21 -4.80 -5.23
C THR A 155 -18.19 -3.93 -4.46
N THR A 156 -19.27 -3.53 -5.11
CA THR A 156 -20.38 -2.84 -4.47
C THR A 156 -21.67 -3.54 -4.82
N ASN A 157 -22.38 -3.98 -3.79
CA ASN A 157 -23.71 -4.56 -3.90
C ASN A 157 -24.71 -3.63 -3.24
N ALA A 158 -25.79 -3.32 -3.94
CA ALA A 158 -26.85 -2.49 -3.38
C ALA A 158 -28.22 -3.01 -3.75
N VAL A 159 -29.13 -2.92 -2.78
CA VAL A 159 -30.54 -3.19 -2.98
C VAL A 159 -31.32 -1.97 -2.53
N SER A 160 -32.26 -1.53 -3.33
CA SER A 160 -33.20 -0.50 -2.92
C SER A 160 -34.62 -0.89 -3.24
N LEU A 161 -35.49 -0.53 -2.31
CA LEU A 161 -36.93 -0.67 -2.38
C LEU A 161 -37.55 0.71 -2.39
N ASP A 162 -38.41 0.99 -3.36
CA ASP A 162 -39.16 2.24 -3.37
C ASP A 162 -40.63 1.97 -3.64
N GLY A 163 -41.48 2.77 -3.03
CA GLY A 163 -42.89 2.71 -3.23
C GLY A 163 -43.54 4.07 -3.02
N ALA A 164 -44.72 4.23 -3.62
CA ALA A 164 -45.49 5.44 -3.47
C ALA A 164 -46.98 5.13 -3.50
N SER A 165 -47.73 6.00 -2.82
CA SER A 165 -49.18 6.08 -2.84
C SER A 165 -49.63 7.51 -3.17
N ASP A 166 -50.91 7.75 -3.19
CA ASP A 166 -51.45 9.11 -3.41
C ASP A 166 -51.02 10.08 -2.27
N LYS A 167 -50.82 9.54 -1.06
CA LYS A 167 -50.48 10.34 0.15
C LYS A 167 -49.01 10.33 0.54
N GLY A 168 -48.19 9.46 -0.04
CA GLY A 168 -46.80 9.40 0.38
C GLY A 168 -45.91 8.52 -0.46
N SER A 169 -44.63 8.57 -0.14
CA SER A 169 -43.61 7.75 -0.78
C SER A 169 -42.53 7.35 0.21
N TYR A 170 -41.92 6.22 -0.04
CA TYR A 170 -40.75 5.79 0.69
C TYR A 170 -39.67 5.27 -0.24
N ARG A 171 -38.43 5.33 0.22
CA ARG A 171 -37.30 4.64 -0.38
C ARG A 171 -36.40 4.13 0.75
N PHE A 172 -36.17 2.83 0.75
CA PHE A 172 -35.20 2.15 1.58
C PHE A 172 -34.06 1.64 0.69
N SER A 173 -32.84 1.78 1.11
CA SER A 173 -31.70 1.17 0.41
C SER A 173 -30.63 0.72 1.36
N VAL A 174 -30.02 -0.42 1.03
CA VAL A 174 -28.82 -0.95 1.69
C VAL A 174 -27.75 -1.15 0.65
N SER A 175 -26.51 -0.93 1.03
CA SER A 175 -25.34 -1.26 0.21
C SER A 175 -24.19 -1.74 1.07
N ASP A 176 -23.47 -2.71 0.52
CA ASP A 176 -22.18 -3.19 1.02
C ASP A 176 -21.14 -2.94 -0.06
N MET A 177 -20.02 -2.36 0.31
CA MET A 177 -18.86 -2.20 -0.54
C MET A 177 -17.67 -2.83 0.18
N PHE A 178 -16.99 -3.71 -0.52
CA PHE A 178 -15.70 -4.28 -0.11
C PHE A 178 -14.64 -3.94 -1.16
N ALA A 179 -13.49 -3.52 -0.71
CA ALA A 179 -12.32 -3.30 -1.57
C ALA A 179 -11.06 -3.79 -0.87
N ASN A 180 -10.26 -4.59 -1.55
CA ASN A 180 -8.84 -4.69 -1.25
C ASN A 180 -8.09 -3.63 -2.06
N GLY A 181 -7.03 -3.06 -1.47
CA GLY A 181 -6.19 -2.05 -2.13
C GLY A 181 -5.19 -2.67 -3.10
N ILE A 182 -4.35 -1.81 -3.68
CA ILE A 182 -3.20 -2.23 -4.49
C ILE A 182 -1.98 -2.59 -3.63
N LEU A 183 -1.98 -2.23 -2.35
CA LEU A 183 -0.97 -2.66 -1.38
C LEU A 183 -1.46 -3.90 -0.63
N PRO A 184 -0.61 -4.88 -0.38
CA PRO A 184 -0.96 -6.05 0.43
C PRO A 184 -1.60 -5.66 1.76
N ASN A 185 -2.49 -6.50 2.28
CA ASN A 185 -3.18 -6.31 3.56
C ASN A 185 -4.00 -5.03 3.70
N SER A 186 -4.22 -4.28 2.61
CA SER A 186 -5.06 -3.08 2.65
C SER A 186 -6.50 -3.38 2.25
N GLU A 187 -7.43 -3.12 3.16
CA GLU A 187 -8.85 -3.39 2.96
C GLU A 187 -9.72 -2.22 3.38
N LEU A 188 -10.83 -2.05 2.70
CA LEU A 188 -11.87 -1.09 3.04
C LEU A 188 -13.25 -1.74 2.90
N ARG A 189 -14.05 -1.70 3.96
CA ARG A 189 -15.45 -2.11 3.94
C ARG A 189 -16.34 -0.94 4.31
N LYS A 190 -17.41 -0.75 3.54
CA LYS A 190 -18.43 0.28 3.78
C LYS A 190 -19.81 -0.34 3.72
N ASN A 191 -20.56 -0.16 4.78
CA ASN A 191 -21.97 -0.53 4.86
C ASN A 191 -22.81 0.74 4.96
N ASN A 192 -23.82 0.85 4.11
CA ASN A 192 -24.79 1.93 4.15
C ASN A 192 -26.21 1.37 4.25
N ALA A 193 -27.01 2.00 5.09
CA ALA A 193 -28.46 1.86 5.06
C ALA A 193 -29.09 3.24 5.06
N SER A 194 -30.10 3.45 4.22
CA SER A 194 -30.82 4.72 4.17
C SER A 194 -32.31 4.50 4.04
N LEU A 195 -33.08 5.36 4.70
CA LEU A 195 -34.54 5.38 4.63
C LEU A 195 -34.98 6.84 4.40
N ASN A 196 -35.74 7.04 3.34
CA ASN A 196 -36.41 8.31 3.05
C ASN A 196 -37.90 8.04 3.02
N VAL A 197 -38.64 8.79 3.81
CA VAL A 197 -40.11 8.70 3.88
C VAL A 197 -40.71 10.08 3.74
N SER A 198 -41.81 10.20 3.01
CA SER A 198 -42.62 11.39 2.94
C SER A 198 -44.09 10.98 2.96
N TYR A 199 -44.89 11.61 3.81
CA TYR A 199 -46.30 11.30 3.95
C TYR A 199 -47.15 12.54 4.26
N GLU A 200 -48.26 12.70 3.56
CA GLU A 200 -49.26 13.75 3.77
C GLU A 200 -50.22 13.30 4.87
N LEU A 201 -50.02 13.76 6.09
CA LEU A 201 -50.87 13.44 7.25
C LEU A 201 -52.24 14.09 7.11
N SER A 202 -52.33 15.27 6.53
CA SER A 202 -53.55 15.99 6.15
C SER A 202 -53.23 16.98 5.08
N ASP A 203 -54.27 17.67 4.51
CA ASP A 203 -54.10 18.72 3.52
C ASP A 203 -53.18 19.88 3.98
N LYS A 204 -52.95 19.98 5.27
CA LYS A 204 -52.16 21.06 5.88
C LYS A 204 -50.88 20.55 6.53
N LEU A 205 -50.68 19.25 6.63
CA LEU A 205 -49.57 18.67 7.39
C LEU A 205 -48.87 17.59 6.60
N ASN A 206 -47.59 17.85 6.29
CA ASN A 206 -46.70 16.90 5.64
C ASN A 206 -45.60 16.45 6.62
N PHE A 207 -45.38 15.15 6.69
CA PHE A 207 -44.25 14.54 7.39
C PHE A 207 -43.20 14.09 6.39
N SER A 208 -41.93 14.42 6.63
CA SER A 208 -40.83 13.83 5.88
C SER A 208 -39.66 13.53 6.80
N SER A 209 -39.04 12.39 6.60
CA SER A 209 -37.87 11.94 7.36
C SER A 209 -36.82 11.35 6.42
N SER A 210 -35.56 11.63 6.70
CA SER A 210 -34.41 11.02 6.05
C SER A 210 -33.47 10.50 7.12
N MET A 211 -33.23 9.20 7.11
CA MET A 211 -32.31 8.54 8.03
C MET A 211 -31.22 7.84 7.22
N GLN A 212 -30.00 7.92 7.71
CA GLN A 212 -28.85 7.26 7.11
C GLN A 212 -27.97 6.67 8.21
N TYR A 213 -27.56 5.42 8.01
CA TYR A 213 -26.54 4.75 8.79
C TYR A 213 -25.35 4.43 7.88
N VAL A 214 -24.15 4.74 8.34
CA VAL A 214 -22.90 4.46 7.60
C VAL A 214 -21.89 3.85 8.55
N GLN A 215 -21.35 2.71 8.16
CA GLN A 215 -20.23 2.07 8.84
C GLN A 215 -19.06 1.94 7.85
N ASN A 216 -17.88 2.44 8.25
CA ASN A 216 -16.65 2.29 7.51
C ASN A 216 -15.64 1.55 8.38
N GLN A 217 -15.02 0.54 7.82
CA GLN A 217 -13.94 -0.22 8.44
C GLN A 217 -12.78 -0.29 7.44
N GLY A 218 -11.59 0.12 7.86
CA GLY A 218 -10.38 0.05 7.05
C GLY A 218 -9.27 -0.63 7.83
N THR A 219 -8.50 -1.46 7.15
CA THR A 219 -7.33 -2.17 7.65
C THR A 219 -6.15 -1.88 6.73
N GLY A 220 -4.92 -1.95 7.24
CA GLY A 220 -3.71 -1.80 6.44
C GLY A 220 -3.58 -0.43 5.78
N ARG A 221 -3.86 0.65 6.52
CA ARG A 221 -3.69 2.01 6.00
C ARG A 221 -2.21 2.38 6.08
N PHE A 222 -1.63 2.67 4.94
CA PHE A 222 -0.26 3.14 4.83
C PHE A 222 -0.13 4.65 5.10
N GLY A 223 1.09 5.08 5.44
CA GLY A 223 1.46 6.48 5.62
C GLY A 223 1.50 7.28 4.32
N THR A 224 1.67 8.58 4.45
CA THR A 224 1.83 9.50 3.31
C THR A 224 2.97 10.48 3.59
N GLY A 225 3.63 10.97 2.53
CA GLY A 225 4.78 11.85 2.68
C GLY A 225 6.02 11.10 3.16
N TYR A 226 6.89 11.77 3.91
CA TYR A 226 8.08 11.16 4.51
C TYR A 226 7.69 10.48 5.83
N ASP A 227 7.30 9.20 5.72
CA ASP A 227 6.75 8.39 6.81
C ASP A 227 7.22 6.94 6.64
N ASN A 228 7.69 6.31 7.70
CA ASN A 228 8.16 4.91 7.69
C ASN A 228 7.08 3.91 7.26
N ASN A 229 5.79 4.27 7.40
CA ASN A 229 4.69 3.47 6.92
C ASN A 229 4.30 3.79 5.46
N ASN A 230 5.11 4.59 4.74
CA ASN A 230 4.87 4.90 3.34
C ASN A 230 5.80 4.09 2.44
N VAL A 231 5.43 2.87 2.17
CA VAL A 231 6.19 1.94 1.31
C VAL A 231 6.48 2.51 -0.09
N ASN A 232 5.61 3.36 -0.62
CA ASN A 232 5.84 4.00 -1.92
C ASN A 232 7.02 4.97 -1.90
N GLN A 233 7.26 5.61 -0.76
CA GLN A 233 8.43 6.46 -0.58
C GLN A 233 9.70 5.62 -0.48
N SER A 234 9.67 4.55 0.33
CA SER A 234 10.81 3.65 0.48
C SER A 234 11.24 3.07 -0.86
N PHE A 235 10.34 2.57 -1.66
CA PHE A 235 10.64 2.06 -3.00
C PHE A 235 11.20 3.10 -3.98
N ARG A 236 11.01 4.37 -3.74
CA ARG A 236 11.51 5.45 -4.61
C ARG A 236 12.83 6.06 -4.14
N GLN A 237 13.10 6.02 -2.85
CA GLN A 237 14.23 6.73 -2.24
C GLN A 237 15.24 5.80 -1.58
N TRP A 238 14.77 4.69 -1.02
CA TRP A 238 15.51 3.85 -0.11
C TRP A 238 15.34 2.38 -0.49
N TYR A 239 15.89 1.98 -1.63
CA TYR A 239 15.73 0.62 -2.12
C TYR A 239 16.99 0.10 -2.77
N ASP A 240 17.47 -1.04 -2.27
CA ASP A 240 18.56 -1.79 -2.90
C ASP A 240 18.03 -2.59 -4.09
N VAL A 241 18.51 -2.30 -5.29
CA VAL A 241 18.07 -2.92 -6.54
C VAL A 241 18.45 -4.39 -6.68
N SER A 242 19.30 -4.93 -5.82
CA SER A 242 19.62 -6.36 -5.76
C SER A 242 18.58 -7.16 -4.99
N VAL A 243 17.70 -6.52 -4.22
CA VAL A 243 16.67 -7.18 -3.41
C VAL A 243 15.53 -7.68 -4.29
N ASP A 244 15.25 -8.97 -4.19
CA ASP A 244 14.11 -9.60 -4.85
C ASP A 244 12.85 -9.49 -3.97
N MET A 245 11.83 -8.77 -4.44
CA MET A 245 10.60 -8.54 -3.69
C MET A 245 9.79 -9.81 -3.44
N GLU A 246 9.84 -10.77 -4.35
CA GLU A 246 9.14 -12.06 -4.16
C GLU A 246 9.88 -12.93 -3.13
N ALA A 247 11.22 -12.90 -3.12
CA ALA A 247 12.01 -13.58 -2.11
C ALA A 247 11.77 -12.97 -0.71
N GLN A 248 11.69 -11.63 -0.62
CA GLN A 248 11.41 -10.96 0.64
C GLN A 248 10.00 -11.27 1.16
N LYS A 249 9.01 -11.31 0.29
CA LYS A 249 7.66 -11.74 0.63
C LYS A 249 7.63 -13.20 1.13
N ALA A 250 8.30 -14.10 0.43
CA ALA A 250 8.37 -15.50 0.82
C ALA A 250 9.07 -15.67 2.19
N ALA A 251 10.10 -14.87 2.48
CA ALA A 251 10.77 -14.87 3.77
C ALA A 251 9.82 -14.44 4.91
N TYR A 252 9.02 -13.40 4.70
CA TYR A 252 7.99 -12.99 5.67
C TYR A 252 6.91 -14.06 5.86
N GLU A 253 6.42 -14.65 4.79
CA GLU A 253 5.37 -15.68 4.83
C GLU A 253 5.81 -16.96 5.53
N LEU A 254 7.13 -17.20 5.68
CA LEU A 254 7.68 -18.38 6.33
C LEU A 254 7.27 -18.47 7.80
N ASN A 255 7.32 -17.36 8.53
CA ASN A 255 7.05 -17.34 9.98
C ASN A 255 6.46 -16.03 10.50
N GLY A 256 6.20 -15.05 9.63
CA GLY A 256 5.70 -13.73 10.00
C GLY A 256 6.73 -12.80 10.64
N ASN A 257 8.00 -13.19 10.67
CA ASN A 257 9.07 -12.33 11.15
C ASN A 257 9.53 -11.37 10.05
N ASN A 258 9.98 -10.20 10.45
CA ASN A 258 10.57 -9.25 9.52
C ASN A 258 12.02 -9.67 9.17
N LEU A 259 12.16 -10.54 8.19
CA LEU A 259 13.43 -10.95 7.60
C LEU A 259 13.76 -10.00 6.46
N SER A 260 14.41 -8.88 6.77
CA SER A 260 14.58 -7.75 5.83
C SER A 260 16.03 -7.62 5.37
N TRP A 261 16.20 -7.06 4.17
CA TRP A 261 17.48 -6.60 3.63
C TRP A 261 18.02 -5.39 4.40
N ASN A 262 17.14 -4.55 4.95
CA ASN A 262 17.52 -3.37 5.70
C ASN A 262 17.83 -3.75 7.15
N ALA A 263 19.03 -4.22 7.38
CA ALA A 263 19.45 -4.89 8.58
C ALA A 263 20.86 -4.42 9.02
N TYR A 264 21.22 -4.70 10.27
CA TYR A 264 22.55 -4.34 10.82
C TYR A 264 23.72 -5.16 10.25
N GLY A 265 23.47 -6.06 9.31
CA GLY A 265 24.49 -6.87 8.68
C GLY A 265 24.94 -8.07 9.51
N PHE A 266 26.04 -8.69 9.09
CA PHE A 266 26.56 -9.92 9.68
C PHE A 266 27.15 -9.74 11.10
N SER A 267 27.59 -8.55 11.47
CA SER A 267 28.16 -8.23 12.78
C SER A 267 27.16 -8.37 13.95
N SER A 268 25.86 -8.36 13.66
CA SER A 268 24.81 -8.47 14.67
C SER A 268 23.54 -9.15 14.15
N PRO A 269 23.62 -10.42 13.69
CA PRO A 269 22.48 -11.09 13.08
C PRO A 269 21.31 -11.28 14.05
N GLU A 270 21.57 -11.45 15.35
CA GLU A 270 20.53 -11.56 16.38
C GLU A 270 19.87 -10.22 16.66
N ALA A 271 20.63 -9.13 16.70
CA ALA A 271 20.10 -7.78 16.84
C ALA A 271 19.25 -7.39 15.62
N THR A 272 19.67 -7.78 14.43
CA THR A 272 18.93 -7.57 13.18
C THR A 272 17.52 -8.19 13.24
N ARG A 273 17.39 -9.39 13.80
CA ARG A 273 16.09 -10.07 13.93
C ARG A 273 15.19 -9.46 14.99
N ALA A 274 15.80 -8.97 16.09
CA ALA A 274 15.07 -8.37 17.20
C ALA A 274 14.61 -6.93 16.90
N ASP A 275 15.38 -6.21 16.12
CA ASP A 275 15.16 -4.79 15.80
C ASP A 275 15.58 -4.53 14.34
N PRO A 276 14.73 -4.84 13.38
CA PRO A 276 14.97 -4.47 11.99
C PRO A 276 15.11 -2.95 11.90
N HIS A 277 16.17 -2.49 11.26
CA HIS A 277 16.63 -1.10 11.28
C HIS A 277 15.55 -0.13 10.78
N TYR A 278 14.75 -0.57 9.82
CA TYR A 278 13.57 0.12 9.34
C TYR A 278 12.46 -0.90 9.02
N PHE A 279 11.21 -0.47 9.13
CA PHE A 279 10.05 -1.29 8.78
C PHE A 279 9.81 -1.26 7.27
N ASP A 280 10.84 -1.57 6.47
CA ASP A 280 10.78 -1.55 5.01
C ASP A 280 10.39 -2.90 4.42
N ASN A 281 10.04 -3.85 5.29
CA ASN A 281 9.42 -5.07 4.84
C ASN A 281 7.93 -4.80 4.72
N PRO A 282 7.41 -4.74 3.51
CA PRO A 282 6.04 -4.37 3.23
C PRO A 282 5.04 -5.42 3.69
#